data_c87b8f65eec2f356223137529ab16638
#
_entry.id   c87b8f65eec2f356223137529ab16638
#
_cell.length_a   1.000
_cell.length_b   1.000
_cell.length_c   1.000
_cell.angle_alpha   90.00
_cell.angle_beta   90.00
_cell.angle_gamma   90.00
#
_symmetry.space_group_name_H-M   'P 1'
#
loop_
_entity.id
_entity.type
_entity.pdbx_description
1 polymer ?
#
loop_
_entity_poly.entity_id
_entity_poly.type
_entity_poly.pdbx_seq_one_letter_code
_entity_poly.pdbx_strand_id
1 'polypeptide(L)'
;MADIDEQCREILQRVKAGESSPLEYHAARNLMDVSLLSDYTGFSKRTIRKHFLPGNFEKLDEKTLEVYADVLRITVAELTSIPETINHKP
;
A
#
# COMPACT_ATOMS: atom_id res chain seq x y z
N MET A 1 -6.57 14.13 -17.27
CA MET A 1 -5.62 13.05 -16.99
C MET A 1 -5.40 12.93 -15.49
N ALA A 2 -5.66 11.75 -14.95
CA ALA A 2 -5.49 11.58 -13.50
C ALA A 2 -4.01 11.62 -13.16
N ASP A 3 -3.68 12.50 -12.23
CA ASP A 3 -2.34 12.61 -11.71
C ASP A 3 -2.14 11.52 -10.66
N ILE A 4 -0.99 10.82 -10.73
CA ILE A 4 -0.69 9.79 -9.74
C ILE A 4 -0.68 10.37 -8.33
N ASP A 5 -0.22 11.61 -8.19
CA ASP A 5 -0.20 12.28 -6.89
C ASP A 5 -1.60 12.51 -6.35
N GLU A 6 -2.54 12.83 -7.23
CA GLU A 6 -3.92 13.03 -6.83
C GLU A 6 -4.55 11.74 -6.36
N GLN A 7 -4.31 10.64 -7.09
CA GLN A 7 -4.78 9.32 -6.67
C GLN A 7 -4.19 8.93 -5.32
N CYS A 8 -2.91 9.19 -5.14
CA CYS A 8 -2.25 8.88 -3.87
C CYS A 8 -2.79 9.70 -2.71
N ARG A 9 -3.15 10.96 -2.96
CA ARG A 9 -3.77 11.79 -1.92
C ARG A 9 -5.12 11.23 -1.48
N GLU A 10 -5.92 10.79 -2.43
CA GLU A 10 -7.21 10.19 -2.12
C GLU A 10 -7.03 8.93 -1.29
N ILE A 11 -6.10 8.08 -1.69
CA ILE A 11 -5.81 6.85 -0.94
C ILE A 11 -5.28 7.20 0.45
N LEU A 12 -4.39 8.18 0.53
CA LEU A 12 -3.83 8.60 1.81
C LEU A 12 -4.93 9.07 2.76
N GLN A 13 -5.90 9.83 2.26
CA GLN A 13 -7.03 10.27 3.09
C GLN A 13 -7.84 9.09 3.59
N ARG A 14 -8.06 8.09 2.74
CA ARG A 14 -8.78 6.89 3.16
C ARG A 14 -8.00 6.12 4.22
N VAL A 15 -6.69 6.04 4.08
CA VAL A 15 -5.85 5.39 5.08
C VAL A 15 -5.95 6.12 6.41
N LYS A 16 -5.88 7.43 6.39
CA LYS A 16 -6.00 8.23 7.62
C LYS A 16 -7.36 8.12 8.27
N ALA A 17 -8.40 7.95 7.44
CA ALA A 17 -9.76 7.79 7.93
C ALA A 17 -10.06 6.37 8.44
N GLY A 18 -9.11 5.46 8.29
CA GLY A 18 -9.30 4.07 8.71
C GLY A 18 -10.06 3.22 7.71
N GLU A 19 -10.16 3.67 6.46
CA GLU A 19 -10.90 2.97 5.41
C GLU A 19 -9.99 2.12 4.52
N SER A 20 -8.69 2.33 4.59
CA SER A 20 -7.74 1.59 3.79
C SER A 20 -6.46 1.39 4.59
N SER A 21 -5.56 0.54 4.10
CA SER A 21 -4.30 0.28 4.77
C SER A 21 -3.15 0.99 4.05
N PRO A 22 -2.01 1.17 4.74
CA PRO A 22 -0.82 1.73 4.11
C PRO A 22 -0.36 0.96 2.88
N LEU A 23 -0.68 -0.33 2.79
CA LEU A 23 -0.31 -1.14 1.64
C LEU A 23 -0.89 -0.56 0.34
N GLU A 24 -2.15 -0.16 0.37
CA GLU A 24 -2.77 0.41 -0.84
C GLU A 24 -2.05 1.69 -1.26
N TYR A 25 -1.70 2.52 -0.29
CA TYR A 25 -1.00 3.76 -0.58
C TYR A 25 0.36 3.50 -1.24
N HIS A 26 1.15 2.61 -0.64
CA HIS A 26 2.49 2.31 -1.17
C HIS A 26 2.43 1.62 -2.53
N ALA A 27 1.43 0.77 -2.73
CA ALA A 27 1.23 0.14 -4.04
C ALA A 27 0.93 1.19 -5.10
N ALA A 28 0.06 2.13 -4.79
CA ALA A 28 -0.26 3.21 -5.72
C ALA A 28 0.96 4.07 -6.04
N ARG A 29 1.79 4.36 -5.06
CA ARG A 29 3.02 5.13 -5.28
C ARG A 29 3.97 4.40 -6.22
N ASN A 30 3.92 3.09 -6.25
CA ASN A 30 4.75 2.27 -7.13
C ASN A 30 4.03 1.84 -8.40
N LEU A 31 2.87 2.42 -8.68
CA LEU A 31 2.08 2.11 -9.88
C LEU A 31 1.71 0.62 -9.96
N MET A 32 1.49 0.00 -8.82
CA MET A 32 1.09 -1.40 -8.76
C MET A 32 -0.36 -1.52 -8.36
N ASP A 33 -1.09 -2.32 -9.10
CA ASP A 33 -2.47 -2.68 -8.75
C ASP A 33 -2.50 -4.08 -8.15
N VAL A 34 -3.71 -4.56 -7.85
CA VAL A 34 -3.90 -5.88 -7.25
C VAL A 34 -3.34 -6.97 -8.16
N SER A 35 -3.52 -6.84 -9.47
CA SER A 35 -3.02 -7.83 -10.42
C SER A 35 -1.50 -7.93 -10.40
N LEU A 36 -0.82 -6.80 -10.41
CA LEU A 36 0.65 -6.79 -10.35
C LEU A 36 1.15 -7.30 -9.01
N LEU A 37 0.51 -6.90 -7.92
CA LEU A 37 0.90 -7.41 -6.61
C LEU A 37 0.72 -8.91 -6.54
N SER A 38 -0.37 -9.45 -7.11
CA SER A 38 -0.59 -10.88 -7.15
C SER A 38 0.53 -11.59 -7.91
N ASP A 39 0.91 -11.05 -9.05
CA ASP A 39 1.97 -11.64 -9.88
C ASP A 39 3.31 -11.67 -9.16
N TYR A 40 3.65 -10.60 -8.45
CA TYR A 40 4.96 -10.50 -7.82
C TYR A 40 5.03 -11.17 -6.45
N THR A 41 3.94 -11.18 -5.70
CA THR A 41 3.94 -11.78 -4.36
C THR A 41 3.55 -13.25 -4.36
N GLY A 42 2.79 -13.68 -5.36
CA GLY A 42 2.23 -15.01 -5.38
C GLY A 42 0.94 -15.14 -4.56
N PHE A 43 0.48 -14.06 -3.94
CA PHE A 43 -0.79 -14.07 -3.20
C PHE A 43 -1.95 -13.92 -4.17
N SER A 44 -3.10 -14.49 -3.81
CA SER A 44 -4.29 -14.32 -4.63
C SER A 44 -4.79 -12.88 -4.54
N LYS A 45 -5.49 -12.45 -5.58
CA LYS A 45 -6.07 -11.10 -5.60
C LYS A 45 -7.02 -10.87 -4.44
N ARG A 46 -7.79 -11.90 -4.06
CA ARG A 46 -8.69 -11.83 -2.92
C ARG A 46 -7.90 -11.57 -1.63
N THR A 47 -6.81 -12.28 -1.43
CA THR A 47 -5.95 -12.11 -0.26
C THR A 47 -5.39 -10.69 -0.20
N ILE A 48 -4.92 -10.18 -1.34
CA ILE A 48 -4.36 -8.82 -1.40
C ILE A 48 -5.43 -7.79 -1.06
N ARG A 49 -6.64 -7.95 -1.59
CA ARG A 49 -7.72 -7.02 -1.27
C ARG A 49 -8.05 -7.01 0.21
N LYS A 50 -7.96 -8.17 0.87
CA LYS A 50 -8.14 -8.24 2.32
C LYS A 50 -7.06 -7.44 3.04
N HIS A 51 -5.82 -7.50 2.54
CA HIS A 51 -4.72 -6.77 3.15
C HIS A 51 -4.80 -5.26 2.93
N PHE A 52 -5.63 -4.82 1.99
CA PHE A 52 -5.91 -3.39 1.84
C PHE A 52 -6.82 -2.84 2.94
N LEU A 53 -7.47 -3.73 3.69
CA LEU A 53 -8.30 -3.31 4.82
C LEU A 53 -7.41 -3.11 6.04
N PRO A 54 -7.54 -1.98 6.75
CA PRO A 54 -6.59 -1.66 7.83
C PRO A 54 -6.56 -2.69 8.95
N GLY A 55 -7.71 -3.23 9.33
CA GLY A 55 -7.75 -4.25 10.38
C GLY A 55 -7.00 -5.52 10.01
N ASN A 56 -7.09 -5.93 8.75
CA ASN A 56 -6.37 -7.11 8.28
C ASN A 56 -4.89 -6.83 8.11
N PHE A 57 -4.54 -5.63 7.65
CA PHE A 57 -3.15 -5.24 7.47
C PHE A 57 -2.41 -5.24 8.81
N GLU A 58 -3.05 -4.74 9.86
CA GLU A 58 -2.43 -4.71 11.19
C GLU A 58 -2.13 -6.09 11.74
N LYS A 59 -2.82 -7.11 11.25
CA LYS A 59 -2.64 -8.50 11.70
C LYS A 59 -1.62 -9.27 10.88
N LEU A 60 -1.02 -8.65 9.88
CA LEU A 60 -0.03 -9.33 9.05
C LEU A 60 1.22 -9.64 9.86
N ASP A 61 1.76 -10.84 9.64
CA ASP A 61 3.01 -11.20 10.26
C ASP A 61 4.18 -10.52 9.55
N GLU A 62 5.34 -10.57 10.19
CA GLU A 62 6.52 -9.91 9.66
C GLU A 62 6.93 -10.46 8.30
N LYS A 63 6.78 -11.77 8.11
CA LYS A 63 7.11 -12.41 6.85
C LYS A 63 6.30 -11.85 5.69
N THR A 64 5.00 -11.71 5.88
CA THR A 64 4.11 -11.17 4.86
C THR A 64 4.45 -9.71 4.58
N LEU A 65 4.73 -8.94 5.64
CA LEU A 65 5.13 -7.54 5.48
C LEU A 65 6.44 -7.45 4.68
N GLU A 66 7.37 -8.34 4.93
CA GLU A 66 8.63 -8.36 4.20
C GLU A 66 8.43 -8.66 2.72
N VAL A 67 7.51 -9.55 2.39
CA VAL A 67 7.19 -9.86 1.00
C VAL A 67 6.70 -8.61 0.27
N TYR A 68 5.76 -7.90 0.88
CA TYR A 68 5.25 -6.67 0.28
C TYR A 68 6.33 -5.59 0.20
N ALA A 69 7.11 -5.43 1.26
CA ALA A 69 8.17 -4.43 1.28
C ALA A 69 9.19 -4.69 0.18
N ASP A 70 9.57 -5.95 0.01
CA ASP A 70 10.52 -6.34 -1.02
C ASP A 70 9.98 -6.05 -2.42
N VAL A 71 8.73 -6.41 -2.68
CA VAL A 71 8.08 -6.16 -3.97
C VAL A 71 7.99 -4.67 -4.26
N LEU A 72 7.68 -3.88 -3.24
CA LEU A 72 7.54 -2.43 -3.37
C LEU A 72 8.88 -1.70 -3.23
N ARG A 73 9.96 -2.41 -2.92
CA ARG A 73 11.30 -1.87 -2.78
C ARG A 73 11.40 -0.80 -1.70
N ILE A 74 10.73 -1.06 -0.58
CA ILE A 74 10.78 -0.21 0.60
C ILE A 74 11.07 -1.08 1.80
N THR A 75 11.34 -0.45 2.94
CA THR A 75 11.52 -1.20 4.18
C THR A 75 10.17 -1.51 4.81
N VAL A 76 10.15 -2.48 5.73
CA VAL A 76 8.93 -2.78 6.48
C VAL A 76 8.49 -1.55 7.28
N ALA A 77 9.44 -0.81 7.83
CA ALA A 77 9.11 0.42 8.55
C ALA A 77 8.41 1.43 7.66
N GLU A 78 8.87 1.58 6.42
CA GLU A 78 8.22 2.45 5.45
C GLU A 78 6.84 1.93 5.06
N LEU A 79 6.73 0.62 4.89
CA LEU A 79 5.46 0.00 4.50
C LEU A 79 4.37 0.25 5.54
N THR A 80 4.71 0.20 6.81
CA THR A 80 3.75 0.35 7.89
C THR A 80 3.49 1.80 8.29
N SER A 81 4.15 2.74 7.64
CA SER A 81 3.94 4.16 7.91
C SER A 81 3.51 4.88 6.64
N ILE A 82 2.89 6.04 6.82
CA ILE A 82 2.45 6.88 5.72
C ILE A 82 2.84 8.31 6.04
N PRO A 83 3.07 9.14 5.01
CA PRO A 83 3.30 10.56 5.27
C PRO A 83 2.00 11.24 5.69
N GLU A 84 2.10 12.33 6.42
CA GLU A 84 0.91 13.10 6.78
C GLU A 84 0.28 13.74 5.55
N THR A 85 1.10 14.17 4.63
CA THR A 85 0.65 14.74 3.36
C THR A 85 1.59 14.30 2.26
N ILE A 86 1.12 14.37 1.02
CA ILE A 86 2.01 14.16 -0.11
C ILE A 86 2.79 15.43 -0.32
N ASN A 87 4.10 15.31 -0.26
CA ASN A 87 5.00 16.42 -0.28
C ASN A 87 5.65 16.54 -1.65
N HIS A 88 5.37 17.65 -2.33
CA HIS A 88 5.98 17.94 -3.63
C HIS A 88 7.19 18.81 -3.44
N LYS A 89 8.26 18.20 -3.03
CA LYS A 89 9.50 18.96 -2.92
C LYS A 89 10.10 19.17 -4.28
N PRO A 90 10.44 20.38 -4.60
CA PRO A 90 11.21 20.63 -5.80
C PRO A 90 12.60 20.03 -5.69
#